data_194728e0c6caa595a8af4d7a6f1aa9d2
#
_entry.id   194728e0c6caa595a8af4d7a6f1aa9d2
#
_cell.length_a   1.000
_cell.length_b   1.000
_cell.length_c   1.000
_cell.angle_alpha   90.00
_cell.angle_beta   90.00
_cell.angle_gamma   90.00
#
_symmetry.space_group_name_H-M   'P 1'
#
loop_
_entity.id
_entity.type
_entity.pdbx_description
1 polymer ?
#
loop_
_entity_poly.entity_id
_entity_poly.type
_entity_poly.pdbx_seq_one_letter_code
_entity_poly.pdbx_strand_id
1 'polypeptide(L)'
;YKESFLSKNYVQEYQYIIDYCVINNISDIAFKEKVYLCLNDIRSVPVCKNINCNNPVKFKNSTLGYYNYCSNRCVGMDPDIIKIKQKKSLEKFGTKTPGESLQIKNKIIKTNNEKYGGNSPMSSKEIRLKYRETIMKNFGVDNPSKSIELVKKRVEISKSL
;
A
#
# COMPACT_ATOMS: atom_id res chain seq x y z
N TYR A 1 24.59 -6.62 11.98
CA TYR A 1 25.31 -6.58 13.25
C TYR A 1 24.30 -6.64 14.39
N LYS A 2 24.59 -7.51 15.41
CA LYS A 2 23.78 -7.53 16.65
C LYS A 2 24.28 -6.41 17.56
N GLU A 3 23.38 -5.61 18.10
CA GLU A 3 23.69 -4.50 19.02
C GLU A 3 24.57 -4.95 20.19
N SER A 4 24.20 -6.08 20.81
CA SER A 4 24.93 -6.67 21.91
C SER A 4 26.37 -7.10 21.57
N PHE A 5 26.68 -7.37 20.31
CA PHE A 5 28.02 -7.69 19.87
C PHE A 5 28.87 -6.44 19.71
N LEU A 6 28.35 -5.37 19.11
CA LEU A 6 29.07 -4.12 18.97
C LEU A 6 29.34 -3.47 20.34
N SER A 7 28.35 -3.39 21.20
CA SER A 7 28.50 -2.78 22.52
C SER A 7 29.55 -3.45 23.42
N LYS A 8 29.86 -4.75 23.16
CA LYS A 8 30.87 -5.50 23.93
C LYS A 8 32.25 -5.48 23.29
N ASN A 9 32.34 -5.58 21.95
CA ASN A 9 33.59 -5.80 21.24
C ASN A 9 34.11 -4.56 20.51
N TYR A 10 33.25 -3.57 20.27
CA TYR A 10 33.53 -2.35 19.52
C TYR A 10 32.85 -1.15 20.20
N VAL A 11 33.28 -0.89 21.43
CA VAL A 11 32.64 0.08 22.35
C VAL A 11 32.68 1.51 21.78
N GLN A 12 33.79 1.90 21.16
CA GLN A 12 33.96 3.25 20.60
C GLN A 12 33.02 3.47 19.41
N GLU A 13 32.95 2.53 18.50
CA GLU A 13 32.07 2.55 17.33
C GLU A 13 30.59 2.50 17.73
N TYR A 14 30.27 1.69 18.75
CA TYR A 14 28.92 1.65 19.32
C TYR A 14 28.55 3.02 19.88
N GLN A 15 29.41 3.61 20.71
CA GLN A 15 29.15 4.93 21.31
C GLN A 15 29.00 6.01 20.24
N TYR A 16 29.86 6.00 19.21
CA TYR A 16 29.76 6.94 18.08
C TYR A 16 28.38 6.86 17.40
N ILE A 17 27.85 5.67 17.16
CA ILE A 17 26.50 5.47 16.55
C ILE A 17 25.40 6.03 17.47
N ILE A 18 25.51 5.80 18.79
CA ILE A 18 24.54 6.30 19.76
C ILE A 18 24.59 7.83 19.82
N ASP A 19 25.78 8.41 19.92
CA ASP A 19 25.98 9.88 19.97
C ASP A 19 25.46 10.56 18.69
N TYR A 20 25.74 9.95 17.51
CA TYR A 20 25.17 10.41 16.26
C TYR A 20 23.64 10.46 16.30
N CYS A 21 22.99 9.43 16.81
CA CYS A 21 21.53 9.38 16.94
C CYS A 21 21.01 10.43 17.93
N VAL A 22 21.68 10.61 19.07
CA VAL A 22 21.31 11.63 20.07
C VAL A 22 21.40 13.03 19.50
N ILE A 23 22.52 13.37 18.85
CA ILE A 23 22.75 14.69 18.23
C ILE A 23 21.69 15.02 17.18
N ASN A 24 21.23 14.00 16.42
CA ASN A 24 20.26 14.18 15.35
C ASN A 24 18.80 13.91 15.79
N ASN A 25 18.53 13.71 17.08
CA ASN A 25 17.20 13.42 17.64
C ASN A 25 16.55 12.17 17.01
N ILE A 26 17.35 11.13 16.72
CA ILE A 26 16.88 9.87 16.15
C ILE A 26 16.59 8.88 17.29
N SER A 27 15.33 8.61 17.55
CA SER A 27 14.86 7.67 18.58
C SER A 27 13.94 6.60 17.96
N ASP A 28 13.58 5.59 18.77
CA ASP A 28 12.54 4.59 18.48
C ASP A 28 12.69 3.80 17.16
N ILE A 29 13.93 3.60 16.71
CA ILE A 29 14.25 2.79 15.53
C ILE A 29 15.22 1.65 15.88
N ALA A 30 15.20 0.60 15.06
CA ALA A 30 16.05 -0.56 15.26
C ALA A 30 17.55 -0.22 15.14
N PHE A 31 18.40 -0.89 15.89
CA PHE A 31 19.85 -0.62 15.87
C PHE A 31 20.48 -0.71 14.47
N LYS A 32 20.06 -1.69 13.64
CA LYS A 32 20.52 -1.80 12.23
C LYS A 32 20.22 -0.52 11.42
N GLU A 33 19.11 0.12 11.71
CA GLU A 33 18.68 1.35 11.08
C GLU A 33 19.51 2.54 11.56
N LYS A 34 19.81 2.62 12.87
CA LYS A 34 20.76 3.59 13.45
C LYS A 34 22.13 3.51 12.79
N VAL A 35 22.66 2.28 12.64
CA VAL A 35 23.92 2.04 11.93
C VAL A 35 23.87 2.55 10.49
N TYR A 36 22.81 2.25 9.77
CA TYR A 36 22.64 2.70 8.38
C TYR A 36 22.58 4.22 8.26
N LEU A 37 21.81 4.89 9.12
CA LEU A 37 21.73 6.36 9.13
C LEU A 37 23.08 7.01 9.43
N CYS A 38 23.78 6.51 10.44
CA CYS A 38 25.10 6.98 10.83
C CYS A 38 26.14 6.80 9.71
N LEU A 39 26.24 5.61 9.10
CA LEU A 39 27.20 5.33 8.02
C LEU A 39 26.95 6.12 6.73
N ASN A 40 25.72 6.57 6.50
CA ASN A 40 25.35 7.35 5.30
C ASN A 40 25.14 8.84 5.59
N ASP A 41 25.49 9.33 6.79
CA ASP A 41 25.27 10.70 7.27
C ASP A 41 23.83 11.20 7.06
N ILE A 42 22.84 10.34 7.30
CA ILE A 42 21.42 10.67 7.19
C ILE A 42 20.90 11.11 8.55
N ARG A 43 20.68 12.40 8.71
CA ARG A 43 20.40 13.06 10.00
C ARG A 43 18.96 12.96 10.48
N SER A 44 18.07 12.39 9.68
CA SER A 44 16.67 12.14 10.08
C SER A 44 16.12 10.93 9.36
N VAL A 45 15.12 10.27 9.94
CA VAL A 45 14.40 9.21 9.24
C VAL A 45 13.73 9.78 7.99
N PRO A 46 13.98 9.21 6.79
CA PRO A 46 13.42 9.74 5.55
C PRO A 46 11.89 9.69 5.54
N VAL A 47 11.28 10.69 4.91
CA VAL A 47 9.84 10.79 4.74
C VAL A 47 9.39 10.38 3.34
N CYS A 48 8.11 10.11 3.21
CA CYS A 48 7.48 9.69 1.95
C CYS A 48 7.69 10.72 0.83
N LYS A 49 8.07 10.27 -0.36
CA LYS A 49 8.23 11.13 -1.55
C LYS A 49 6.94 11.76 -2.06
N ASN A 50 5.78 11.25 -1.65
CA ASN A 50 4.51 11.87 -2.00
C ASN A 50 4.43 13.24 -1.32
N ILE A 51 4.37 14.30 -2.13
CA ILE A 51 4.37 15.71 -1.69
C ILE A 51 3.27 16.04 -0.65
N ASN A 52 2.18 15.29 -0.66
CA ASN A 52 1.07 15.46 0.28
C ASN A 52 1.14 14.50 1.48
N CYS A 53 2.34 13.90 1.74
CA CYS A 53 2.49 12.90 2.79
C CYS A 53 3.84 13.06 3.51
N ASN A 54 3.79 13.40 4.79
CA ASN A 54 4.99 13.55 5.63
C ASN A 54 5.25 12.31 6.51
N ASN A 55 4.60 11.16 6.23
CA ASN A 55 4.83 9.96 7.02
C ASN A 55 6.23 9.39 6.78
N PRO A 56 6.92 8.91 7.83
CA PRO A 56 8.20 8.25 7.69
C PRO A 56 8.07 6.99 6.81
N VAL A 57 9.11 6.70 6.06
CA VAL A 57 9.16 5.50 5.23
C VAL A 57 9.80 4.35 5.98
N LYS A 58 9.44 3.12 5.61
CA LYS A 58 9.99 1.91 6.24
C LYS A 58 11.42 1.66 5.77
N PHE A 59 12.27 1.26 6.71
CA PHE A 59 13.59 0.73 6.42
C PHE A 59 13.50 -0.64 5.76
N LYS A 60 14.25 -0.86 4.69
CA LYS A 60 14.33 -2.16 4.01
C LYS A 60 15.40 -3.06 4.63
N ASN A 61 16.63 -2.63 4.47
CA ASN A 61 17.83 -3.28 4.98
C ASN A 61 19.06 -2.37 4.83
N SER A 62 20.20 -2.80 5.35
CA SER A 62 21.44 -2.01 5.35
C SER A 62 22.06 -1.79 3.95
N THR A 63 21.64 -2.54 2.92
CA THR A 63 22.14 -2.38 1.55
C THR A 63 21.26 -1.41 0.74
N LEU A 64 19.93 -1.53 0.88
CA LEU A 64 18.96 -0.79 0.07
C LEU A 64 18.41 0.45 0.78
N GLY A 65 18.63 0.59 2.10
CA GLY A 65 18.15 1.71 2.90
C GLY A 65 16.63 1.72 3.06
N TYR A 66 15.99 2.80 2.70
CA TYR A 66 14.56 3.04 2.90
C TYR A 66 13.73 2.84 1.64
N TYR A 67 12.42 2.65 1.82
CA TYR A 67 11.45 2.78 0.74
C TYR A 67 11.29 4.25 0.35
N ASN A 68 10.90 4.50 -0.90
CA ASN A 68 10.60 5.87 -1.36
C ASN A 68 9.23 6.36 -0.88
N TYR A 69 8.30 5.45 -0.58
CA TYR A 69 6.92 5.76 -0.18
C TYR A 69 6.53 4.95 1.06
N CYS A 70 5.71 5.55 1.92
CA CYS A 70 5.24 4.90 3.14
C CYS A 70 4.19 3.80 2.89
N SER A 71 3.50 3.84 1.74
CA SER A 71 2.43 2.91 1.37
C SER A 71 2.22 2.81 -0.14
N ASN A 72 1.55 1.72 -0.58
CA ASN A 72 1.13 1.55 -1.97
C ASN A 72 0.16 2.65 -2.43
N ARG A 73 -0.64 3.21 -1.52
CA ARG A 73 -1.52 4.35 -1.81
C ARG A 73 -0.69 5.56 -2.25
N CYS A 74 0.37 5.90 -1.52
CA CYS A 74 1.25 7.00 -1.86
C CYS A 74 1.97 6.80 -3.20
N VAL A 75 2.40 5.57 -3.52
CA VAL A 75 2.92 5.22 -4.85
C VAL A 75 1.87 5.45 -5.93
N GLY A 76 0.61 5.04 -5.67
CA GLY A 76 -0.49 5.16 -6.63
C GLY A 76 -0.93 6.61 -6.89
N MET A 77 -0.65 7.52 -5.96
CA MET A 77 -0.99 8.95 -6.06
C MET A 77 0.14 9.81 -6.63
N ASP A 78 1.33 9.24 -6.81
CA ASP A 78 2.46 9.99 -7.38
C ASP A 78 2.23 10.25 -8.87
N PRO A 79 2.24 11.55 -9.32
CA PRO A 79 1.96 11.92 -10.71
C PRO A 79 2.92 11.30 -11.72
N ASP A 80 4.19 11.14 -11.37
CA ASP A 80 5.18 10.58 -12.28
C ASP A 80 4.99 9.07 -12.43
N ILE A 81 4.66 8.37 -11.35
CA ILE A 81 4.29 6.96 -11.41
C ILE A 81 3.01 6.76 -12.22
N ILE A 82 2.02 7.64 -12.06
CA ILE A 82 0.77 7.62 -12.86
C ILE A 82 1.10 7.79 -14.35
N LYS A 83 1.90 8.80 -14.71
CA LYS A 83 2.34 9.05 -16.11
C LYS A 83 3.05 7.83 -16.71
N ILE A 84 3.99 7.22 -15.97
CA ILE A 84 4.70 6.01 -16.41
C ILE A 84 3.73 4.86 -16.66
N LYS A 85 2.77 4.63 -15.75
CA LYS A 85 1.73 3.59 -15.91
C LYS A 85 0.84 3.85 -17.12
N GLN A 86 0.40 5.10 -17.31
CA GLN A 86 -0.42 5.49 -18.46
C GLN A 86 0.34 5.32 -19.78
N LYS A 87 1.61 5.72 -19.84
CA LYS A 87 2.46 5.52 -21.02
C LYS A 87 2.57 4.04 -21.39
N LYS A 88 2.90 3.19 -20.44
CA LYS A 88 2.96 1.73 -20.64
C LYS A 88 1.61 1.13 -21.06
N SER A 89 0.51 1.66 -20.53
CA SER A 89 -0.83 1.20 -20.92
C SER A 89 -1.17 1.61 -22.34
N LEU A 90 -0.84 2.84 -22.75
CA LEU A 90 -1.00 3.32 -24.13
C LEU A 90 -0.20 2.47 -25.12
N GLU A 91 1.07 2.20 -24.83
CA GLU A 91 1.94 1.37 -25.67
C GLU A 91 1.40 -0.07 -25.84
N LYS A 92 0.85 -0.64 -24.75
CA LYS A 92 0.41 -2.05 -24.74
C LYS A 92 -1.03 -2.25 -25.21
N PHE A 93 -1.93 -1.34 -24.89
CA PHE A 93 -3.38 -1.51 -25.05
C PHE A 93 -4.05 -0.40 -25.87
N GLY A 94 -3.31 0.61 -26.29
CA GLY A 94 -3.85 1.77 -27.02
C GLY A 94 -4.74 2.69 -26.18
N THR A 95 -4.75 2.52 -24.85
CA THR A 95 -5.62 3.27 -23.92
C THR A 95 -4.86 3.68 -22.66
N LYS A 96 -5.27 4.78 -22.00
CA LYS A 96 -4.60 5.29 -20.78
C LYS A 96 -4.66 4.28 -19.62
N THR A 97 -5.73 3.51 -19.54
CA THR A 97 -5.86 2.43 -18.55
C THR A 97 -6.23 1.11 -19.26
N PRO A 98 -5.74 -0.04 -18.78
CA PRO A 98 -6.07 -1.33 -19.39
C PRO A 98 -7.58 -1.62 -19.44
N GLY A 99 -8.34 -1.14 -18.47
CA GLY A 99 -9.79 -1.35 -18.39
C GLY A 99 -10.60 -0.62 -19.47
N GLU A 100 -10.03 0.37 -20.13
CA GLU A 100 -10.66 1.07 -21.28
C GLU A 100 -10.55 0.27 -22.57
N SER A 101 -9.57 -0.62 -22.68
CA SER A 101 -9.32 -1.39 -23.89
C SER A 101 -10.46 -2.36 -24.20
N LEU A 102 -11.00 -2.28 -25.42
CA LEU A 102 -12.02 -3.20 -25.92
C LEU A 102 -11.55 -4.67 -25.89
N GLN A 103 -10.28 -4.91 -26.19
CA GLN A 103 -9.69 -6.24 -26.14
C GLN A 103 -9.77 -6.84 -24.74
N ILE A 104 -9.44 -6.06 -23.72
CA ILE A 104 -9.52 -6.51 -22.32
C ILE A 104 -10.97 -6.68 -21.88
N LYS A 105 -11.84 -5.73 -22.21
CA LYS A 105 -13.28 -5.85 -21.92
C LYS A 105 -13.89 -7.11 -22.51
N ASN A 106 -13.62 -7.39 -23.78
CA ASN A 106 -14.12 -8.59 -24.45
C ASN A 106 -13.56 -9.87 -23.82
N LYS A 107 -12.27 -9.89 -23.42
CA LYS A 107 -11.68 -11.02 -22.71
C LYS A 107 -12.36 -11.27 -21.35
N ILE A 108 -12.66 -10.21 -20.60
CA ILE A 108 -13.37 -10.29 -19.31
C ILE A 108 -14.79 -10.84 -19.52
N ILE A 109 -15.53 -10.29 -20.50
CA ILE A 109 -16.88 -10.75 -20.84
C ILE A 109 -16.87 -12.23 -21.22
N LYS A 110 -15.95 -12.63 -22.11
CA LYS A 110 -15.79 -14.02 -22.52
C LYS A 110 -15.55 -14.94 -21.33
N THR A 111 -14.56 -14.59 -20.48
CA THR A 111 -14.25 -15.39 -19.27
C THR A 111 -15.43 -15.46 -18.30
N ASN A 112 -16.18 -14.37 -18.13
CA ASN A 112 -17.35 -14.35 -17.26
C ASN A 112 -18.49 -15.21 -17.83
N ASN A 113 -18.74 -15.15 -19.15
CA ASN A 113 -19.74 -15.99 -19.79
C ASN A 113 -19.41 -17.48 -19.62
N GLU A 114 -18.15 -17.85 -19.84
CA GLU A 114 -17.70 -19.24 -19.69
C GLU A 114 -17.83 -19.75 -18.26
N LYS A 115 -17.49 -18.92 -17.26
CA LYS A 115 -17.47 -19.34 -15.86
C LYS A 115 -18.80 -19.16 -15.13
N TYR A 116 -19.58 -18.15 -15.48
CA TYR A 116 -20.72 -17.71 -14.67
C TYR A 116 -22.03 -17.61 -15.47
N GLY A 117 -21.99 -17.95 -16.76
CA GLY A 117 -23.18 -17.90 -17.62
C GLY A 117 -23.70 -16.48 -17.91
N GLY A 118 -22.82 -15.45 -17.84
CA GLY A 118 -23.18 -14.07 -18.15
C GLY A 118 -22.02 -13.10 -18.00
N ASN A 119 -22.24 -11.82 -18.25
CA ASN A 119 -21.18 -10.79 -18.35
C ASN A 119 -20.47 -10.46 -17.02
N SER A 120 -20.96 -10.98 -15.90
CA SER A 120 -20.38 -10.76 -14.58
C SER A 120 -20.48 -11.99 -13.69
N PRO A 121 -19.64 -12.12 -12.63
CA PRO A 121 -19.77 -13.21 -11.65
C PRO A 121 -21.13 -13.29 -10.99
N MET A 122 -21.81 -12.13 -10.80
CA MET A 122 -23.15 -12.06 -10.21
C MET A 122 -24.26 -12.60 -11.13
N SER A 123 -23.95 -12.98 -12.38
CA SER A 123 -24.89 -13.70 -13.25
C SER A 123 -25.13 -15.14 -12.75
N SER A 124 -24.16 -15.73 -12.07
CA SER A 124 -24.31 -17.07 -11.47
C SER A 124 -25.27 -17.04 -10.27
N LYS A 125 -26.25 -17.96 -10.29
CA LYS A 125 -27.19 -18.16 -9.18
C LYS A 125 -26.45 -18.58 -7.89
N GLU A 126 -25.44 -19.43 -8.01
CA GLU A 126 -24.63 -19.89 -6.88
C GLU A 126 -23.89 -18.74 -6.19
N ILE A 127 -23.26 -17.86 -6.97
CA ILE A 127 -22.55 -16.70 -6.41
C ILE A 127 -23.52 -15.74 -5.74
N ARG A 128 -24.68 -15.50 -6.32
CA ARG A 128 -25.72 -14.67 -5.69
C ARG A 128 -26.21 -15.23 -4.37
N LEU A 129 -26.38 -16.54 -4.27
CA LEU A 129 -26.77 -17.20 -3.03
C LEU A 129 -25.66 -17.05 -1.96
N LYS A 130 -24.41 -17.40 -2.29
CA LYS A 130 -23.26 -17.21 -1.38
C LYS A 130 -23.12 -15.76 -0.92
N TYR A 131 -23.31 -14.79 -1.80
CA TYR A 131 -23.28 -13.39 -1.46
C TYR A 131 -24.39 -13.02 -0.44
N ARG A 132 -25.63 -13.46 -0.68
CA ARG A 132 -26.75 -13.23 0.25
C ARG A 132 -26.51 -13.87 1.62
N GLU A 133 -26.03 -15.12 1.64
CA GLU A 133 -25.66 -15.81 2.89
C GLU A 133 -24.58 -15.06 3.67
N THR A 134 -23.56 -14.55 2.98
CA THR A 134 -22.49 -13.77 3.59
C THR A 134 -23.03 -12.46 4.17
N ILE A 135 -23.90 -11.76 3.44
CA ILE A 135 -24.53 -10.50 3.93
C ILE A 135 -25.46 -10.79 5.11
N MET A 136 -26.26 -11.83 5.04
CA MET A 136 -27.13 -12.24 6.14
C MET A 136 -26.32 -12.60 7.39
N LYS A 137 -25.24 -13.37 7.24
CA LYS A 137 -24.35 -13.75 8.34
C LYS A 137 -23.69 -12.56 9.01
N ASN A 138 -23.21 -11.58 8.22
CA ASN A 138 -22.42 -10.48 8.73
C ASN A 138 -23.27 -9.30 9.22
N PHE A 139 -24.46 -9.08 8.66
CA PHE A 139 -25.27 -7.89 8.89
C PHE A 139 -26.74 -8.17 9.23
N GLY A 140 -27.16 -9.44 9.28
CA GLY A 140 -28.53 -9.82 9.60
C GLY A 140 -29.58 -9.41 8.57
N VAL A 141 -29.17 -9.03 7.35
CA VAL A 141 -30.04 -8.54 6.27
C VAL A 141 -29.69 -9.23 4.95
N ASP A 142 -30.67 -9.35 4.05
CA ASP A 142 -30.49 -9.94 2.71
C ASP A 142 -29.84 -8.97 1.69
N ASN A 143 -29.83 -7.68 2.01
CA ASN A 143 -29.26 -6.63 1.17
C ASN A 143 -28.55 -5.59 2.05
N PRO A 144 -27.28 -5.22 1.75
CA PRO A 144 -26.53 -4.23 2.51
C PRO A 144 -27.23 -2.89 2.69
N SER A 145 -28.05 -2.48 1.73
CA SER A 145 -28.80 -1.20 1.81
C SER A 145 -29.94 -1.22 2.85
N LYS A 146 -30.30 -2.38 3.36
CA LYS A 146 -31.27 -2.52 4.47
C LYS A 146 -30.61 -2.43 5.85
N SER A 147 -29.28 -2.51 5.93
CA SER A 147 -28.55 -2.37 7.18
C SER A 147 -28.37 -0.88 7.52
N ILE A 148 -29.00 -0.45 8.62
CA ILE A 148 -28.88 0.94 9.11
C ILE A 148 -27.42 1.30 9.39
N GLU A 149 -26.63 0.37 9.95
CA GLU A 149 -25.21 0.56 10.25
C GLU A 149 -24.40 0.85 8.97
N LEU A 150 -24.57 0.03 7.92
CA LEU A 150 -23.86 0.20 6.66
C LEU A 150 -24.26 1.47 5.92
N VAL A 151 -25.55 1.85 6.00
CA VAL A 151 -26.03 3.10 5.43
C VAL A 151 -25.41 4.30 6.15
N LYS A 152 -25.40 4.31 7.49
CA LYS A 152 -24.76 5.37 8.29
C LYS A 152 -23.27 5.50 7.94
N LYS A 153 -22.49 4.40 7.94
CA LYS A 153 -21.07 4.41 7.56
C LYS A 153 -20.83 4.98 6.16
N ARG A 154 -21.69 4.66 5.20
CA ARG A 154 -21.60 5.19 3.83
C ARG A 154 -21.81 6.70 3.78
N VAL A 155 -22.79 7.20 4.52
CA VAL A 155 -23.08 8.64 4.63
C VAL A 155 -21.94 9.40 5.30
N GLU A 156 -21.35 8.85 6.37
CA GLU A 156 -20.20 9.44 7.07
C GLU A 156 -18.96 9.54 6.14
N ILE A 157 -18.63 8.46 5.43
CA ILE A 157 -17.52 8.45 4.47
C ILE A 157 -17.75 9.48 3.34
N SER A 158 -18.99 9.59 2.85
CA SER A 158 -19.33 10.57 1.80
C SER A 158 -19.22 12.02 2.26
N LYS A 159 -19.40 12.31 3.55
CA LYS A 159 -19.25 13.65 4.13
C LYS A 159 -17.80 14.02 4.45
N SER A 160 -16.89 13.03 4.52
CA SER A 160 -15.46 13.20 4.83
C SER A 160 -14.56 13.36 3.59
N LEU A 161 -15.14 13.28 2.40
CA LEU A 161 -14.50 13.48 1.09
C LEU A 161 -14.84 14.85 0.51
#